data_565b5aa993fd691dd8e4971ea83a943b
#
_entry.id   565b5aa993fd691dd8e4971ea83a943b
#
_cell.length_a   1.000
_cell.length_b   1.000
_cell.length_c   1.000
_cell.angle_alpha   90.00
_cell.angle_beta   90.00
_cell.angle_gamma   90.00
#
_symmetry.space_group_name_H-M   'P 1'
#
loop_
_entity.id
_entity.type
_entity.pdbx_description
1 polymer ?
#
loop_
_entity_poly.entity_id
_entity_poly.type
_entity_poly.pdbx_seq_one_letter_code
_entity_poly.pdbx_strand_id
1 'polypeptide(L)'
;MSWMTGGFQDREVTYPVSKELVDKALRSEQDAYEVELFLQTGECVTKESKEVDRQNYFRSSPVRILVNPSSIKQLFSIQEFEELIQKAISSELKPNELDAIGIVENYLELLLVDPLDWQEEIEAVHLKILQEKINNYIYFLESKQYVERYGDNFDKKVIHITFQYSPSDNGLAFLVEVQKVLQPTDMTLKVELPE
;
A
#
# COMPACT_ATOMS: atom_id res chain seq x y z
N MET A 1 -40.94 9.50 16.98
CA MET A 1 -40.37 8.19 16.64
C MET A 1 -39.57 7.68 17.83
N SER A 2 -39.75 6.45 18.25
CA SER A 2 -39.03 5.88 19.38
C SER A 2 -38.32 4.62 18.96
N TRP A 3 -37.11 4.40 19.52
CA TRP A 3 -36.29 3.21 19.31
C TRP A 3 -35.87 2.63 20.66
N MET A 4 -35.63 1.33 20.69
CA MET A 4 -35.01 0.67 21.82
C MET A 4 -33.49 0.65 21.62
N THR A 5 -32.73 1.17 22.56
CA THR A 5 -31.25 1.06 22.53
C THR A 5 -30.86 -0.35 22.95
N GLY A 6 -30.28 -1.13 22.04
CA GLY A 6 -29.74 -2.47 22.35
C GLY A 6 -28.63 -2.40 23.40
N GLY A 7 -28.77 -3.10 24.52
CA GLY A 7 -27.79 -3.17 25.59
C GLY A 7 -28.36 -3.78 26.87
N PHE A 8 -27.57 -3.88 27.94
CA PHE A 8 -27.95 -4.49 29.22
C PHE A 8 -29.11 -3.75 29.93
N GLN A 9 -29.46 -2.55 29.47
CA GLN A 9 -30.68 -1.81 29.87
C GLN A 9 -31.25 -1.14 28.60
N ASP A 10 -32.20 -1.79 27.96
CA ASP A 10 -32.98 -1.19 26.88
C ASP A 10 -33.72 0.05 27.39
N ARG A 11 -33.41 1.21 26.83
CA ARG A 11 -34.13 2.45 27.10
C ARG A 11 -34.87 2.87 25.84
N GLU A 12 -36.15 3.21 25.98
CA GLU A 12 -36.87 3.88 24.92
C GLU A 12 -36.40 5.32 24.82
N VAL A 13 -35.86 5.67 23.66
CA VAL A 13 -35.44 7.05 23.36
C VAL A 13 -36.39 7.63 22.35
N THR A 14 -36.97 8.80 22.64
CA THR A 14 -37.93 9.46 21.79
C THR A 14 -37.34 10.77 21.23
N TYR A 15 -37.35 10.91 19.92
CA TYR A 15 -36.94 12.12 19.23
C TYR A 15 -38.10 12.81 18.53
N PRO A 16 -38.18 14.16 18.56
CA PRO A 16 -39.08 14.89 17.71
C PRO A 16 -38.63 14.75 16.25
N VAL A 17 -39.52 14.37 15.33
CA VAL A 17 -39.23 14.16 13.93
C VAL A 17 -40.16 14.96 13.02
N SER A 18 -39.65 15.49 11.93
CA SER A 18 -40.47 16.07 10.87
C SER A 18 -41.23 14.97 10.12
N LYS A 19 -42.35 15.34 9.48
CA LYS A 19 -43.13 14.43 8.65
C LYS A 19 -42.29 13.82 7.52
N GLU A 20 -41.39 14.63 6.91
CA GLU A 20 -40.50 14.18 5.82
C GLU A 20 -39.55 13.08 6.26
N LEU A 21 -39.00 13.17 7.49
CA LEU A 21 -38.12 12.12 8.04
C LEU A 21 -38.93 10.84 8.37
N VAL A 22 -40.16 10.99 8.81
CA VAL A 22 -41.07 9.83 9.02
C VAL A 22 -41.36 9.14 7.69
N ASP A 23 -41.72 9.93 6.66
CA ASP A 23 -42.00 9.42 5.32
C ASP A 23 -40.75 8.75 4.70
N LYS A 24 -39.54 9.27 4.96
CA LYS A 24 -38.29 8.63 4.57
C LYS A 24 -38.11 7.30 5.27
N ALA A 25 -38.24 7.25 6.59
CA ALA A 25 -37.99 6.02 7.37
C ALA A 25 -38.95 4.88 7.02
N LEU A 26 -40.13 5.18 6.49
CA LEU A 26 -41.12 4.19 6.07
C LEU A 26 -40.86 3.58 4.68
N ARG A 27 -39.83 4.05 3.93
CA ARG A 27 -39.55 3.54 2.59
C ARG A 27 -38.76 2.23 2.59
N SER A 28 -37.78 2.10 3.49
CA SER A 28 -36.94 0.91 3.61
C SER A 28 -36.30 0.82 5.00
N GLU A 29 -35.81 -0.37 5.38
CA GLU A 29 -35.02 -0.55 6.61
C GLU A 29 -33.73 0.32 6.61
N GLN A 30 -33.11 0.50 5.45
CA GLN A 30 -31.93 1.36 5.29
C GLN A 30 -32.26 2.83 5.54
N ASP A 31 -33.38 3.33 4.99
CA ASP A 31 -33.84 4.69 5.24
C ASP A 31 -34.24 4.90 6.72
N ALA A 32 -34.83 3.90 7.35
CA ALA A 32 -35.14 3.93 8.78
C ALA A 32 -33.88 4.07 9.64
N TYR A 33 -32.85 3.26 9.33
CA TYR A 33 -31.54 3.33 10.01
C TYR A 33 -30.86 4.68 9.80
N GLU A 34 -30.89 5.23 8.58
CA GLU A 34 -30.30 6.55 8.29
C GLU A 34 -31.01 7.69 9.06
N VAL A 35 -32.34 7.62 9.19
CA VAL A 35 -33.10 8.59 9.98
C VAL A 35 -32.81 8.44 11.47
N GLU A 36 -32.71 7.22 11.97
CA GLU A 36 -32.33 6.95 13.36
C GLU A 36 -30.96 7.55 13.67
N LEU A 37 -29.95 7.28 12.83
CA LEU A 37 -28.60 7.79 13.01
C LEU A 37 -28.57 9.32 12.97
N PHE A 38 -29.31 9.95 12.03
CA PHE A 38 -29.45 11.40 11.97
C PHE A 38 -30.04 11.99 13.26
N LEU A 39 -31.04 11.34 13.83
CA LEU A 39 -31.67 11.83 15.07
C LEU A 39 -30.75 11.66 16.29
N GLN A 40 -29.89 10.65 16.27
CA GLN A 40 -28.91 10.43 17.36
C GLN A 40 -27.69 11.33 17.28
N THR A 41 -27.18 11.59 16.07
CA THR A 41 -25.89 12.27 15.85
C THR A 41 -26.03 13.69 15.29
N GLY A 42 -27.16 14.04 14.68
CA GLY A 42 -27.35 15.26 13.92
C GLY A 42 -26.74 15.23 12.51
N GLU A 43 -26.14 14.11 12.11
CA GLU A 43 -25.46 13.98 10.82
C GLU A 43 -26.29 13.14 9.83
N CYS A 44 -26.49 13.68 8.61
CA CYS A 44 -27.14 12.95 7.52
C CYS A 44 -26.14 11.96 6.89
N VAL A 45 -26.32 10.66 7.16
CA VAL A 45 -25.53 9.62 6.51
C VAL A 45 -26.21 9.25 5.19
N THR A 46 -25.76 9.85 4.10
CA THR A 46 -26.15 9.52 2.73
C THR A 46 -25.20 8.49 2.13
N LYS A 47 -25.56 7.93 0.95
CA LYS A 47 -24.59 7.09 0.20
C LYS A 47 -23.35 7.87 -0.15
N GLU A 48 -23.51 9.13 -0.55
CA GLU A 48 -22.43 10.04 -0.91
C GLU A 48 -21.52 10.34 0.29
N SER A 49 -22.09 10.58 1.50
CA SER A 49 -21.28 10.81 2.71
C SER A 49 -20.48 9.56 3.09
N LYS A 50 -21.06 8.36 3.00
CA LYS A 50 -20.36 7.09 3.24
C LYS A 50 -19.22 6.88 2.23
N GLU A 51 -19.43 7.25 0.96
CA GLU A 51 -18.39 7.14 -0.07
C GLU A 51 -17.25 8.12 0.19
N VAL A 52 -17.56 9.36 0.54
CA VAL A 52 -16.56 10.37 0.94
C VAL A 52 -15.77 9.92 2.17
N ASP A 53 -16.44 9.35 3.18
CA ASP A 53 -15.77 8.82 4.38
C ASP A 53 -14.84 7.65 4.03
N ARG A 54 -15.27 6.74 3.14
CA ARG A 54 -14.41 5.66 2.65
C ARG A 54 -13.21 6.20 1.87
N GLN A 55 -13.39 7.17 0.99
CA GLN A 55 -12.29 7.82 0.28
C GLN A 55 -11.31 8.46 1.27
N ASN A 56 -11.81 9.22 2.25
CA ASN A 56 -10.97 9.86 3.26
C ASN A 56 -10.22 8.84 4.13
N TYR A 57 -10.84 7.69 4.43
CA TYR A 57 -10.18 6.59 5.14
C TYR A 57 -8.94 6.08 4.39
N PHE A 58 -9.02 5.93 3.06
CA PHE A 58 -7.87 5.52 2.25
C PHE A 58 -6.88 6.66 1.99
N ARG A 59 -7.35 7.90 1.79
CA ARG A 59 -6.48 9.08 1.67
C ARG A 59 -5.60 9.29 2.91
N SER A 60 -6.17 9.06 4.09
CA SER A 60 -5.43 9.22 5.36
C SER A 60 -4.33 8.19 5.57
N SER A 61 -4.43 7.02 4.94
CA SER A 61 -3.39 5.98 4.98
C SER A 61 -3.43 5.14 3.70
N PRO A 62 -2.73 5.57 2.64
CA PRO A 62 -2.76 4.92 1.33
C PRO A 62 -2.36 3.45 1.34
N VAL A 63 -1.50 3.01 2.26
CA VAL A 63 -1.08 1.60 2.42
C VAL A 63 -2.27 0.64 2.54
N ARG A 64 -3.39 1.09 3.09
CA ARG A 64 -4.62 0.27 3.19
C ARG A 64 -5.17 -0.18 1.82
N ILE A 65 -4.83 0.54 0.75
CA ILE A 65 -5.27 0.21 -0.61
C ILE A 65 -4.60 -1.10 -1.09
N LEU A 66 -3.39 -1.38 -0.65
CA LEU A 66 -2.61 -2.55 -1.07
C LEU A 66 -3.24 -3.89 -0.65
N VAL A 67 -4.14 -3.87 0.34
CA VAL A 67 -4.85 -5.09 0.79
C VAL A 67 -5.82 -5.62 -0.28
N ASN A 68 -6.54 -4.72 -0.95
CA ASN A 68 -7.49 -5.10 -2.02
C ASN A 68 -7.69 -3.94 -3.00
N PRO A 69 -6.70 -3.65 -3.86
CA PRO A 69 -6.75 -2.52 -4.79
C PRO A 69 -7.90 -2.62 -5.80
N SER A 70 -8.26 -3.83 -6.26
CA SER A 70 -9.35 -4.04 -7.21
C SER A 70 -10.69 -3.49 -6.72
N SER A 71 -11.03 -3.73 -5.45
CA SER A 71 -12.30 -3.28 -4.86
C SER A 71 -12.31 -1.78 -4.54
N ILE A 72 -11.14 -1.17 -4.40
CA ILE A 72 -10.99 0.23 -3.97
C ILE A 72 -10.85 1.15 -5.18
N LYS A 73 -10.30 0.67 -6.29
CA LYS A 73 -10.08 1.42 -7.53
C LYS A 73 -11.29 2.22 -7.99
N GLN A 74 -12.49 1.66 -7.87
CA GLN A 74 -13.74 2.31 -8.28
C GLN A 74 -14.16 3.52 -7.42
N LEU A 75 -13.54 3.72 -6.24
CA LEU A 75 -13.83 4.86 -5.36
C LEU A 75 -13.12 6.15 -5.80
N PHE A 76 -12.16 6.07 -6.70
CA PHE A 76 -11.29 7.17 -7.08
C PHE A 76 -11.26 7.36 -8.59
N SER A 77 -10.83 8.54 -9.05
CA SER A 77 -10.41 8.71 -10.43
C SER A 77 -9.14 7.89 -10.70
N ILE A 78 -8.89 7.57 -11.97
CA ILE A 78 -7.69 6.81 -12.37
C ILE A 78 -6.42 7.50 -11.86
N GLN A 79 -6.32 8.82 -12.06
CA GLN A 79 -5.16 9.61 -11.64
C GLN A 79 -4.98 9.58 -10.12
N GLU A 80 -6.05 9.81 -9.36
CA GLU A 80 -5.99 9.81 -7.88
C GLU A 80 -5.62 8.43 -7.34
N PHE A 81 -6.18 7.38 -7.93
CA PHE A 81 -5.85 6.00 -7.55
C PHE A 81 -4.35 5.71 -7.77
N GLU A 82 -3.79 6.08 -8.93
CA GLU A 82 -2.36 5.92 -9.22
C GLU A 82 -1.48 6.70 -8.25
N GLU A 83 -1.84 7.94 -7.91
CA GLU A 83 -1.11 8.73 -6.91
C GLU A 83 -1.13 8.10 -5.52
N LEU A 84 -2.27 7.55 -5.10
CA LEU A 84 -2.41 6.85 -3.82
C LEU A 84 -1.62 5.54 -3.80
N ILE A 85 -1.65 4.74 -4.87
CA ILE A 85 -0.85 3.53 -5.02
C ILE A 85 0.64 3.86 -4.99
N GLN A 86 1.08 4.90 -5.70
CA GLN A 86 2.48 5.32 -5.69
C GLN A 86 2.94 5.70 -4.28
N LYS A 87 2.13 6.44 -3.52
CA LYS A 87 2.43 6.78 -2.12
C LYS A 87 2.49 5.53 -1.23
N ALA A 88 1.53 4.62 -1.42
CA ALA A 88 1.46 3.38 -0.65
C ALA A 88 2.70 2.51 -0.87
N ILE A 89 3.05 2.21 -2.11
CA ILE A 89 4.20 1.38 -2.48
C ILE A 89 5.51 2.06 -2.06
N SER A 90 5.65 3.38 -2.29
CA SER A 90 6.85 4.12 -1.86
C SER A 90 7.04 4.11 -0.34
N SER A 91 5.96 4.09 0.43
CA SER A 91 6.01 3.98 1.90
C SER A 91 6.51 2.62 2.38
N GLU A 92 6.16 1.54 1.68
CA GLU A 92 6.58 0.18 2.02
C GLU A 92 7.98 -0.13 1.50
N LEU A 93 8.24 0.12 0.21
CA LEU A 93 9.54 -0.16 -0.40
C LEU A 93 10.63 0.84 -0.03
N LYS A 94 10.29 2.07 0.35
CA LYS A 94 11.25 3.13 0.71
C LYS A 94 12.43 3.23 -0.27
N PRO A 95 12.18 3.62 -1.54
CA PRO A 95 13.17 3.49 -2.61
C PRO A 95 14.48 4.24 -2.35
N ASN A 96 14.45 5.27 -1.50
CA ASN A 96 15.64 6.09 -1.17
C ASN A 96 16.39 5.59 0.08
N GLU A 97 15.99 4.46 0.67
CA GLU A 97 16.65 3.88 1.86
C GLU A 97 17.23 2.50 1.53
N LEU A 98 18.39 2.19 2.10
CA LEU A 98 18.93 0.84 2.11
C LEU A 98 18.28 0.05 3.26
N ASP A 99 17.76 -1.14 2.97
CA ASP A 99 17.13 -1.97 4.01
C ASP A 99 18.19 -2.56 4.95
N ALA A 100 19.27 -3.11 4.39
CA ALA A 100 20.43 -3.52 5.16
C ALA A 100 21.69 -3.59 4.27
N ILE A 101 22.85 -3.51 4.93
CA ILE A 101 24.16 -3.68 4.30
C ILE A 101 25.07 -4.46 5.25
N GLY A 102 25.82 -5.39 4.72
CA GLY A 102 26.74 -6.21 5.50
C GLY A 102 27.86 -6.82 4.67
N ILE A 103 28.78 -7.48 5.34
CA ILE A 103 29.85 -8.27 4.73
C ILE A 103 29.52 -9.74 4.95
N VAL A 104 29.45 -10.49 3.86
CA VAL A 104 29.24 -11.95 3.87
C VAL A 104 30.46 -12.58 3.22
N GLU A 105 31.25 -13.34 3.99
CA GLU A 105 32.56 -13.85 3.55
C GLU A 105 33.47 -12.70 3.08
N ASN A 106 33.70 -12.57 1.76
CA ASN A 106 34.48 -11.47 1.17
C ASN A 106 33.65 -10.63 0.16
N TYR A 107 32.32 -10.60 0.33
CA TYR A 107 31.40 -9.83 -0.50
C TYR A 107 30.75 -8.71 0.31
N LEU A 108 30.56 -7.56 -0.33
CA LEU A 108 29.67 -6.55 0.20
C LEU A 108 28.23 -6.87 -0.25
N GLU A 109 27.33 -7.15 0.68
CA GLU A 109 25.95 -7.52 0.38
C GLU A 109 24.99 -6.42 0.85
N LEU A 110 24.15 -5.94 -0.07
CA LEU A 110 23.05 -5.02 0.18
C LEU A 110 21.75 -5.80 0.08
N LEU A 111 21.00 -5.87 1.18
CA LEU A 111 19.70 -6.52 1.21
C LEU A 111 18.61 -5.53 0.79
N LEU A 112 17.73 -5.97 -0.10
CA LEU A 112 16.50 -5.31 -0.49
C LEU A 112 15.34 -6.25 -0.16
N VAL A 113 14.38 -5.81 0.63
CA VAL A 113 13.20 -6.59 1.00
C VAL A 113 11.99 -6.04 0.27
N ASP A 114 11.30 -6.89 -0.49
CA ASP A 114 10.03 -6.57 -1.12
C ASP A 114 8.89 -7.30 -0.39
N PRO A 115 8.09 -6.59 0.44
CA PRO A 115 7.02 -7.18 1.22
C PRO A 115 5.68 -7.20 0.49
N LEU A 116 5.61 -6.75 -0.78
CA LEU A 116 4.37 -6.48 -1.49
C LEU A 116 3.89 -7.65 -2.33
N ASP A 117 2.59 -7.84 -2.37
CA ASP A 117 1.93 -8.76 -3.31
C ASP A 117 1.89 -8.16 -4.73
N TRP A 118 1.96 -9.04 -5.75
CA TRP A 118 2.04 -8.68 -7.16
C TRP A 118 0.66 -8.72 -7.80
N GLN A 119 -0.22 -7.78 -7.41
CA GLN A 119 -1.58 -7.66 -7.94
C GLN A 119 -1.59 -6.82 -9.22
N GLU A 120 -2.40 -7.22 -10.20
CA GLU A 120 -2.47 -6.60 -11.54
C GLU A 120 -2.66 -5.07 -11.49
N GLU A 121 -3.52 -4.59 -10.58
CA GLU A 121 -3.85 -3.18 -10.48
C GLU A 121 -2.70 -2.27 -10.02
N ILE A 122 -1.69 -2.84 -9.36
CA ILE A 122 -0.57 -2.09 -8.80
C ILE A 122 0.77 -2.44 -9.45
N GLU A 123 0.83 -3.52 -10.24
CA GLU A 123 2.06 -4.09 -10.79
C GLU A 123 2.94 -3.05 -11.51
N ALA A 124 2.36 -2.24 -12.38
CA ALA A 124 3.11 -1.25 -13.15
C ALA A 124 3.79 -0.20 -12.25
N VAL A 125 3.10 0.25 -11.20
CA VAL A 125 3.64 1.19 -10.22
C VAL A 125 4.67 0.50 -9.32
N HIS A 126 4.41 -0.76 -8.93
CA HIS A 126 5.32 -1.58 -8.13
C HIS A 126 6.66 -1.77 -8.86
N LEU A 127 6.63 -2.22 -10.11
CA LEU A 127 7.83 -2.35 -10.95
C LEU A 127 8.63 -1.05 -11.06
N LYS A 128 7.95 0.07 -11.27
CA LYS A 128 8.60 1.39 -11.37
C LYS A 128 9.34 1.75 -10.08
N ILE A 129 8.72 1.56 -8.93
CA ILE A 129 9.31 1.90 -7.63
C ILE A 129 10.42 0.91 -7.25
N LEU A 130 10.24 -0.39 -7.55
CA LEU A 130 11.30 -1.38 -7.38
C LEU A 130 12.52 -1.07 -8.25
N GLN A 131 12.31 -0.66 -9.50
CA GLN A 131 13.39 -0.18 -10.38
C GLN A 131 14.10 1.03 -9.79
N GLU A 132 13.37 2.01 -9.28
CA GLU A 132 13.95 3.18 -8.61
C GLU A 132 14.84 2.75 -7.42
N LYS A 133 14.34 1.84 -6.57
CA LYS A 133 15.10 1.31 -5.43
C LYS A 133 16.38 0.60 -5.87
N ILE A 134 16.30 -0.28 -6.87
CA ILE A 134 17.47 -0.99 -7.41
C ILE A 134 18.48 0.00 -7.98
N ASN A 135 18.04 1.01 -8.73
CA ASN A 135 18.92 2.05 -9.26
C ASN A 135 19.63 2.83 -8.15
N ASN A 136 18.97 3.12 -7.04
CA ASN A 136 19.56 3.77 -5.89
C ASN A 136 20.61 2.88 -5.20
N TYR A 137 20.40 1.56 -5.15
CA TYR A 137 21.38 0.60 -4.65
C TYR A 137 22.62 0.55 -5.56
N ILE A 138 22.41 0.50 -6.88
CA ILE A 138 23.50 0.56 -7.86
C ILE A 138 24.30 1.85 -7.69
N TYR A 139 23.61 3.00 -7.64
CA TYR A 139 24.25 4.30 -7.44
C TYR A 139 25.05 4.38 -6.13
N PHE A 140 24.52 3.82 -5.04
CA PHE A 140 25.24 3.74 -3.77
C PHE A 140 26.55 2.96 -3.89
N LEU A 141 26.56 1.84 -4.64
CA LEU A 141 27.75 1.03 -4.89
C LEU A 141 28.72 1.75 -5.83
N GLU A 142 28.26 2.33 -6.94
CA GLU A 142 29.09 3.05 -7.92
C GLU A 142 29.74 4.30 -7.32
N SER A 143 28.99 5.05 -6.51
CA SER A 143 29.51 6.25 -5.83
C SER A 143 30.40 5.93 -4.63
N LYS A 144 30.59 4.64 -4.31
CA LYS A 144 31.46 4.15 -3.22
C LYS A 144 31.14 4.73 -1.84
N GLN A 145 29.88 5.04 -1.57
CA GLN A 145 29.45 5.60 -0.27
C GLN A 145 29.71 4.64 0.91
N TYR A 146 29.87 3.36 0.64
CA TYR A 146 30.16 2.33 1.64
C TYR A 146 31.62 2.33 2.13
N VAL A 147 32.57 2.92 1.35
CA VAL A 147 34.02 2.72 1.54
C VAL A 147 34.53 3.21 2.88
N GLU A 148 34.03 4.36 3.36
CA GLU A 148 34.44 4.91 4.65
C GLU A 148 34.17 3.95 5.82
N ARG A 149 33.07 3.19 5.73
CA ARG A 149 32.63 2.31 6.83
C ARG A 149 33.08 0.85 6.67
N TYR A 150 33.14 0.35 5.42
CA TYR A 150 33.33 -1.07 5.14
C TYR A 150 34.64 -1.37 4.37
N GLY A 151 35.33 -0.34 3.89
CA GLY A 151 36.49 -0.49 2.98
C GLY A 151 36.05 -0.78 1.54
N ASP A 152 37.02 -1.05 0.65
CA ASP A 152 36.80 -1.30 -0.79
C ASP A 152 37.47 -2.60 -1.29
N ASN A 153 37.81 -3.50 -0.38
CA ASN A 153 38.50 -4.74 -0.74
C ASN A 153 37.52 -5.92 -0.71
N PHE A 154 36.66 -5.99 -1.72
CA PHE A 154 35.66 -7.04 -1.90
C PHE A 154 35.85 -7.72 -3.25
N ASP A 155 35.67 -9.06 -3.30
CA ASP A 155 35.71 -9.82 -4.55
C ASP A 155 34.54 -9.45 -5.46
N LYS A 156 33.38 -9.15 -4.89
CA LYS A 156 32.19 -8.68 -5.60
C LYS A 156 31.24 -7.94 -4.66
N LYS A 157 30.28 -7.26 -5.25
CA LYS A 157 29.17 -6.60 -4.56
C LYS A 157 27.88 -7.26 -4.95
N VAL A 158 27.03 -7.60 -3.97
CA VAL A 158 25.79 -8.34 -4.18
C VAL A 158 24.61 -7.47 -3.81
N ILE A 159 23.68 -7.27 -4.72
CA ILE A 159 22.35 -6.76 -4.43
C ILE A 159 21.48 -8.01 -4.24
N HIS A 160 21.09 -8.28 -3.00
CA HIS A 160 20.29 -9.43 -2.62
C HIS A 160 18.85 -9.00 -2.41
N ILE A 161 17.95 -9.44 -3.29
CA ILE A 161 16.52 -9.13 -3.21
C ILE A 161 15.79 -10.34 -2.64
N THR A 162 15.03 -10.13 -1.58
CA THR A 162 14.11 -11.11 -1.00
C THR A 162 12.68 -10.67 -1.19
N PHE A 163 11.83 -11.59 -1.63
CA PHE A 163 10.41 -11.34 -1.86
C PHE A 163 9.55 -12.06 -0.83
N GLN A 164 8.60 -11.35 -0.23
CA GLN A 164 7.58 -11.97 0.64
C GLN A 164 6.52 -12.73 -0.17
N TYR A 165 6.23 -12.27 -1.39
CA TYR A 165 5.30 -12.88 -2.34
C TYR A 165 6.00 -13.11 -3.68
N SER A 166 5.65 -14.20 -4.38
CA SER A 166 6.24 -14.50 -5.67
C SER A 166 5.99 -13.38 -6.67
N PRO A 167 7.05 -12.85 -7.31
CA PRO A 167 6.90 -11.87 -8.38
C PRO A 167 6.06 -12.41 -9.54
N SER A 168 5.38 -11.50 -10.23
CA SER A 168 4.72 -11.80 -11.50
C SER A 168 5.72 -12.16 -12.61
N ASP A 169 5.23 -12.69 -13.73
CA ASP A 169 6.06 -12.96 -14.91
C ASP A 169 6.79 -11.71 -15.40
N ASN A 170 6.13 -10.54 -15.35
CA ASN A 170 6.75 -9.25 -15.70
C ASN A 170 7.83 -8.85 -14.68
N GLY A 171 7.58 -9.10 -13.39
CA GLY A 171 8.55 -8.90 -12.32
C GLY A 171 9.80 -9.76 -12.51
N LEU A 172 9.62 -11.05 -12.80
CA LEU A 172 10.74 -11.95 -13.09
C LEU A 172 11.51 -11.54 -14.36
N ALA A 173 10.80 -11.17 -15.43
CA ALA A 173 11.43 -10.68 -16.65
C ALA A 173 12.25 -9.41 -16.41
N PHE A 174 11.73 -8.46 -15.62
CA PHE A 174 12.46 -7.27 -15.21
C PHE A 174 13.76 -7.61 -14.46
N LEU A 175 13.72 -8.54 -13.50
CA LEU A 175 14.92 -8.96 -12.75
C LEU A 175 15.99 -9.59 -13.65
N VAL A 176 15.57 -10.32 -14.69
CA VAL A 176 16.48 -10.86 -15.70
C VAL A 176 17.19 -9.74 -16.47
N GLU A 177 16.48 -8.66 -16.83
CA GLU A 177 17.10 -7.51 -17.48
C GLU A 177 18.07 -6.78 -16.54
N VAL A 178 17.73 -6.60 -15.27
CA VAL A 178 18.63 -6.05 -14.27
C VAL A 178 19.92 -6.88 -14.18
N GLN A 179 19.80 -8.22 -14.14
CA GLN A 179 20.96 -9.12 -14.11
C GLN A 179 21.87 -8.93 -15.33
N LYS A 180 21.30 -8.75 -16.53
CA LYS A 180 22.09 -8.49 -17.76
C LYS A 180 22.84 -7.16 -17.68
N VAL A 181 22.20 -6.13 -17.15
CA VAL A 181 22.84 -4.80 -16.99
C VAL A 181 24.02 -4.88 -16.02
N LEU A 182 23.93 -5.70 -14.98
CA LEU A 182 25.00 -5.86 -13.98
C LEU A 182 26.15 -6.76 -14.45
N GLN A 183 25.94 -7.66 -15.44
CA GLN A 183 26.96 -8.61 -15.92
C GLN A 183 28.34 -8.03 -16.23
N PRO A 184 28.48 -6.83 -16.87
CA PRO A 184 29.80 -6.25 -17.17
C PRO A 184 30.46 -5.57 -15.97
N THR A 185 29.84 -5.57 -14.81
CA THR A 185 30.30 -4.90 -13.58
C THR A 185 30.82 -5.90 -12.54
N ASP A 186 31.33 -5.37 -11.42
CA ASP A 186 31.65 -6.18 -10.21
C ASP A 186 30.43 -6.39 -9.31
N MET A 187 29.23 -6.04 -9.80
CA MET A 187 27.96 -6.20 -9.09
C MET A 187 27.19 -7.45 -9.57
N THR A 188 26.48 -8.09 -8.67
CA THR A 188 25.67 -9.28 -8.95
C THR A 188 24.31 -9.12 -8.29
N LEU A 189 23.24 -9.50 -9.01
CA LEU A 189 21.91 -9.65 -8.44
C LEU A 189 21.71 -11.06 -7.91
N LYS A 190 21.35 -11.19 -6.65
CA LYS A 190 20.86 -12.45 -6.03
C LYS A 190 19.38 -12.28 -5.74
N VAL A 191 18.57 -13.20 -6.19
CA VAL A 191 17.10 -13.18 -5.99
C VAL A 191 16.70 -14.37 -5.16
N GLU A 192 15.99 -14.11 -4.07
CA GLU A 192 15.42 -15.14 -3.20
C GLU A 192 13.89 -15.04 -3.26
N LEU A 193 13.27 -16.11 -3.72
CA LEU A 193 11.82 -16.23 -3.84
C LEU A 193 11.24 -16.90 -2.60
N PRO A 194 9.98 -16.61 -2.25
CA PRO A 194 9.31 -17.32 -1.15
C PRO A 194 9.18 -18.80 -1.45
N GLU A 195 9.23 -19.63 -0.41
CA GLU A 195 9.05 -21.10 -0.47
C GLU A 195 7.60 -21.49 -0.79
#